data_f615104b30e451a342170bffbf21476c
#
_entry.id   f615104b30e451a342170bffbf21476c
#
_cell.length_a   1.000
_cell.length_b   1.000
_cell.length_c   1.000
_cell.angle_alpha   90.00
_cell.angle_beta   90.00
_cell.angle_gamma   90.00
#
_symmetry.space_group_name_H-M   'P 1'
#
loop_
_entity.id
_entity.type
_entity.pdbx_description
1 polymer ?
#
loop_
_entity_poly.entity_id
_entity_poly.type
_entity_poly.pdbx_seq_one_letter_code
_entity_poly.pdbx_strand_id
1 'polypeptide(L)'
;MAAFAGESQANRKYLAFAVAADKEGMHQVAKLFRAAAAAETVHAHAHLKNAGKIGNTMANLKSAIEGETYEFTTMYPDMIKQAQAEGQSAVAKYFDFANQVEEIHAKLYQKALENPAALPATDYYVCKVCGYTHEGPCDACPVCGGGAAAFFKVED
;
A
#
# COMPACT_ATOMS: atom_id res chain seq x y z
N MET A 1 -14.75 4.74 12.34
CA MET A 1 -13.48 4.61 11.54
C MET A 1 -12.23 4.47 12.42
N ALA A 2 -12.21 4.99 13.67
CA ALA A 2 -11.00 4.88 14.54
C ALA A 2 -10.57 3.42 14.81
N ALA A 3 -11.52 2.51 15.09
CA ALA A 3 -11.20 1.09 15.25
C ALA A 3 -10.56 0.49 14.00
N PHE A 4 -11.14 0.72 12.81
CA PHE A 4 -10.53 0.29 11.54
C PHE A 4 -9.09 0.79 11.38
N ALA A 5 -8.83 2.06 11.68
CA ALA A 5 -7.48 2.64 11.60
C ALA A 5 -6.53 1.99 12.60
N GLY A 6 -6.96 1.75 13.84
CA GLY A 6 -6.17 1.08 14.88
C GLY A 6 -5.75 -0.33 14.47
N GLU A 7 -6.70 -1.15 14.04
CA GLU A 7 -6.42 -2.54 13.64
C GLU A 7 -5.58 -2.63 12.36
N SER A 8 -5.80 -1.71 11.40
CA SER A 8 -4.97 -1.62 10.20
C SER A 8 -3.52 -1.29 10.52
N GLN A 9 -3.28 -0.36 11.46
CA GLN A 9 -1.93 -0.04 11.93
C GLN A 9 -1.30 -1.21 12.71
N ALA A 10 -2.06 -1.86 13.60
CA ALA A 10 -1.59 -3.02 14.36
C ALA A 10 -1.14 -4.13 13.42
N ASN A 11 -1.96 -4.47 12.41
CA ASN A 11 -1.62 -5.44 11.38
C ASN A 11 -0.25 -5.16 10.75
N ARG A 12 -0.03 -3.93 10.22
CA ARG A 12 1.23 -3.56 9.57
C ARG A 12 2.42 -3.60 10.52
N LYS A 13 2.26 -3.13 11.75
CA LYS A 13 3.30 -3.19 12.79
C LYS A 13 3.67 -4.64 13.13
N TYR A 14 2.70 -5.52 13.34
CA TYR A 14 2.97 -6.92 13.71
C TYR A 14 3.67 -7.68 12.58
N LEU A 15 3.33 -7.44 11.32
CA LEU A 15 4.07 -8.02 10.20
C LEU A 15 5.54 -7.55 10.19
N ALA A 16 5.81 -6.28 10.45
CA ALA A 16 7.18 -5.76 10.56
C ALA A 16 7.92 -6.35 11.77
N PHE A 17 7.24 -6.48 12.92
CA PHE A 17 7.81 -7.09 14.13
C PHE A 17 8.13 -8.58 13.92
N ALA A 18 7.29 -9.31 13.16
CA ALA A 18 7.58 -10.69 12.80
C ALA A 18 8.89 -10.82 12.02
N VAL A 19 9.12 -9.94 11.05
CA VAL A 19 10.39 -9.91 10.28
C VAL A 19 11.60 -9.63 11.20
N ALA A 20 11.46 -8.73 12.16
CA ALA A 20 12.53 -8.44 13.13
C ALA A 20 12.80 -9.66 14.02
N ALA A 21 11.76 -10.28 14.58
CA ALA A 21 11.88 -11.46 15.43
C ALA A 21 12.52 -12.65 14.69
N ASP A 22 12.21 -12.85 13.41
CA ASP A 22 12.88 -13.88 12.60
C ASP A 22 14.38 -13.62 12.44
N LYS A 23 14.78 -12.36 12.21
CA LYS A 23 16.19 -11.98 12.11
C LYS A 23 16.95 -12.18 13.42
N GLU A 24 16.26 -12.09 14.55
CA GLU A 24 16.81 -12.34 15.90
C GLU A 24 16.77 -13.84 16.29
N GLY A 25 16.28 -14.72 15.40
CA GLY A 25 16.14 -16.16 15.66
C GLY A 25 14.94 -16.53 16.54
N MET A 26 14.07 -15.58 16.88
CA MET A 26 12.89 -15.79 17.72
C MET A 26 11.67 -16.25 16.89
N HIS A 27 11.80 -17.34 16.15
CA HIS A 27 10.81 -17.79 15.16
C HIS A 27 9.40 -18.03 15.74
N GLN A 28 9.30 -18.50 16.99
CA GLN A 28 7.99 -18.70 17.62
C GLN A 28 7.30 -17.38 17.95
N VAL A 29 8.05 -16.34 18.34
CA VAL A 29 7.55 -14.98 18.54
C VAL A 29 7.12 -14.38 17.19
N ALA A 30 7.93 -14.57 16.14
CA ALA A 30 7.59 -14.16 14.78
C ALA A 30 6.28 -14.80 14.31
N LYS A 31 6.07 -16.09 14.58
CA LYS A 31 4.83 -16.80 14.29
C LYS A 31 3.63 -16.21 15.05
N LEU A 32 3.81 -15.86 16.31
CA LEU A 32 2.75 -15.20 17.12
C LEU A 32 2.39 -13.84 16.53
N PHE A 33 3.36 -13.01 16.16
CA PHE A 33 3.09 -11.73 15.49
C PHE A 33 2.33 -11.91 14.18
N ARG A 34 2.68 -12.89 13.35
CA ARG A 34 1.92 -13.18 12.11
C ARG A 34 0.49 -13.62 12.38
N ALA A 35 0.28 -14.44 13.43
CA ALA A 35 -1.06 -14.87 13.83
C ALA A 35 -1.91 -13.69 14.32
N ALA A 36 -1.34 -12.83 15.16
CA ALA A 36 -2.00 -11.60 15.59
C ALA A 36 -2.32 -10.69 14.39
N ALA A 37 -1.37 -10.46 13.47
CA ALA A 37 -1.61 -9.66 12.27
C ALA A 37 -2.78 -10.21 11.43
N ALA A 38 -2.91 -11.53 11.30
CA ALA A 38 -4.04 -12.15 10.61
C ALA A 38 -5.37 -11.87 11.33
N ALA A 39 -5.39 -11.91 12.67
CA ALA A 39 -6.57 -11.55 13.46
C ALA A 39 -6.97 -10.07 13.26
N GLU A 40 -5.99 -9.15 13.25
CA GLU A 40 -6.26 -7.71 13.02
C GLU A 40 -6.80 -7.45 11.60
N THR A 41 -6.45 -8.27 10.61
CA THR A 41 -7.09 -8.22 9.28
C THR A 41 -8.59 -8.51 9.38
N VAL A 42 -8.98 -9.54 10.16
CA VAL A 42 -10.39 -9.89 10.36
C VAL A 42 -11.14 -8.74 11.05
N HIS A 43 -10.55 -8.16 12.10
CA HIS A 43 -11.14 -7.03 12.83
C HIS A 43 -11.30 -5.81 11.93
N ALA A 44 -10.26 -5.42 11.20
CA ALA A 44 -10.27 -4.26 10.29
C ALA A 44 -11.36 -4.41 9.22
N HIS A 45 -11.45 -5.56 8.55
CA HIS A 45 -12.49 -5.83 7.56
C HIS A 45 -13.90 -5.80 8.16
N ALA A 46 -14.09 -6.35 9.35
CA ALA A 46 -15.37 -6.31 10.04
C ALA A 46 -15.80 -4.87 10.39
N HIS A 47 -14.86 -4.05 10.88
CA HIS A 47 -15.12 -2.63 11.15
C HIS A 47 -15.46 -1.84 9.90
N LEU A 48 -14.73 -2.06 8.80
CA LEU A 48 -14.98 -1.40 7.53
C LEU A 48 -16.36 -1.77 6.97
N LYS A 49 -16.71 -3.06 7.01
CA LYS A 49 -18.02 -3.57 6.59
C LYS A 49 -19.15 -2.98 7.45
N ASN A 50 -19.01 -3.02 8.77
CA ASN A 50 -20.04 -2.51 9.70
C ASN A 50 -20.22 -0.99 9.60
N ALA A 51 -19.18 -0.27 9.20
CA ALA A 51 -19.25 1.16 8.91
C ALA A 51 -19.89 1.48 7.55
N GLY A 52 -20.31 0.47 6.76
CA GLY A 52 -20.93 0.65 5.44
C GLY A 52 -19.96 1.24 4.39
N LYS A 53 -18.65 1.00 4.56
CA LYS A 53 -17.61 1.56 3.69
C LYS A 53 -17.14 0.61 2.57
N ILE A 54 -17.76 -0.56 2.46
CA ILE A 54 -17.57 -1.50 1.36
C ILE A 54 -18.82 -1.45 0.50
N GLY A 55 -18.73 -0.82 -0.66
CA GLY A 55 -19.79 -0.74 -1.65
C GLY A 55 -19.65 -1.82 -2.74
N ASN A 56 -20.34 -1.61 -3.85
CA ASN A 56 -20.07 -2.38 -5.07
C ASN A 56 -18.72 -1.95 -5.70
N THR A 57 -18.25 -2.72 -6.68
CA THR A 57 -16.95 -2.47 -7.33
C THR A 57 -16.79 -1.04 -7.83
N MET A 58 -17.84 -0.48 -8.47
CA MET A 58 -17.80 0.89 -8.99
C MET A 58 -17.66 1.94 -7.87
N ALA A 59 -18.36 1.76 -6.76
CA ALA A 59 -18.27 2.64 -5.60
C ALA A 59 -16.89 2.52 -4.93
N ASN A 60 -16.37 1.30 -4.81
CA ASN A 60 -15.06 1.06 -4.23
C ASN A 60 -13.92 1.64 -5.10
N LEU A 61 -13.99 1.52 -6.44
CA LEU A 61 -13.03 2.15 -7.35
C LEU A 61 -13.02 3.68 -7.20
N LYS A 62 -14.21 4.30 -7.13
CA LYS A 62 -14.28 5.76 -6.90
C LYS A 62 -13.67 6.16 -5.57
N SER A 63 -13.96 5.41 -4.50
CA SER A 63 -13.39 5.68 -3.19
C SER A 63 -11.86 5.50 -3.18
N ALA A 64 -11.33 4.51 -3.90
CA ALA A 64 -9.88 4.34 -4.05
C ALA A 64 -9.28 5.53 -4.80
N ILE A 65 -9.83 5.94 -5.94
CA ILE A 65 -9.36 7.11 -6.70
C ILE A 65 -9.35 8.37 -5.82
N GLU A 66 -10.41 8.61 -5.04
CA GLU A 66 -10.48 9.74 -4.12
C GLU A 66 -9.36 9.69 -3.06
N GLY A 67 -9.10 8.51 -2.49
CA GLY A 67 -8.02 8.30 -1.51
C GLY A 67 -6.66 8.59 -2.11
N GLU A 68 -6.28 7.89 -3.17
CA GLU A 68 -4.99 8.07 -3.83
C GLU A 68 -4.80 9.52 -4.33
N THR A 69 -5.87 10.14 -4.88
CA THR A 69 -5.81 11.53 -5.32
C THR A 69 -5.52 12.48 -4.17
N TYR A 70 -6.16 12.30 -3.02
CA TYR A 70 -5.85 13.09 -1.83
C TYR A 70 -4.40 12.88 -1.37
N GLU A 71 -3.92 11.65 -1.41
CA GLU A 71 -2.56 11.32 -0.99
C GLU A 71 -1.51 12.02 -1.85
N PHE A 72 -1.61 11.94 -3.19
CA PHE A 72 -0.59 12.53 -4.05
C PHE A 72 -0.77 14.04 -4.28
N THR A 73 -1.97 14.61 -4.10
CA THR A 73 -2.17 16.06 -4.30
C THR A 73 -2.03 16.88 -3.03
N THR A 74 -2.23 16.29 -1.86
CA THR A 74 -2.31 17.01 -0.59
C THR A 74 -1.41 16.41 0.48
N MET A 75 -1.63 15.14 0.85
CA MET A 75 -0.98 14.53 2.01
C MET A 75 0.55 14.44 1.84
N TYR A 76 1.02 13.78 0.79
CA TYR A 76 2.46 13.63 0.56
C TYR A 76 3.18 14.94 0.23
N PRO A 77 2.63 15.86 -0.61
CA PRO A 77 3.24 17.18 -0.81
C PRO A 77 3.47 17.94 0.49
N ASP A 78 2.53 17.92 1.42
CA ASP A 78 2.68 18.58 2.72
C ASP A 78 3.70 17.88 3.62
N MET A 79 3.69 16.54 3.66
CA MET A 79 4.69 15.74 4.38
C MET A 79 6.11 15.94 3.84
N ILE A 80 6.28 16.05 2.51
CA ILE A 80 7.59 16.33 1.88
C ILE A 80 8.12 17.69 2.34
N LYS A 81 7.28 18.74 2.28
CA LYS A 81 7.65 20.09 2.73
C LYS A 81 8.07 20.09 4.20
N GLN A 82 7.30 19.40 5.05
CA GLN A 82 7.61 19.30 6.47
C GLN A 82 8.94 18.56 6.71
N ALA A 83 9.14 17.40 6.09
CA ALA A 83 10.38 16.63 6.23
C ALA A 83 11.61 17.43 5.75
N GLN A 84 11.47 18.20 4.68
CA GLN A 84 12.53 19.10 4.19
C GLN A 84 12.81 20.20 5.20
N ALA A 85 11.79 20.85 5.78
CA ALA A 85 11.95 21.89 6.79
C ALA A 85 12.61 21.36 8.07
N GLU A 86 12.39 20.11 8.42
CA GLU A 86 13.01 19.39 9.55
C GLU A 86 14.40 18.83 9.23
N GLY A 87 14.93 19.00 8.01
CA GLY A 87 16.23 18.48 7.57
C GLY A 87 16.25 16.95 7.37
N GLN A 88 15.10 16.30 7.30
CA GLN A 88 14.92 14.85 7.15
C GLN A 88 14.92 14.43 5.66
N SER A 89 16.04 14.65 4.97
CA SER A 89 16.15 14.45 3.53
C SER A 89 15.84 13.02 3.06
N ALA A 90 16.21 11.99 3.83
CA ALA A 90 15.91 10.60 3.50
C ALA A 90 14.40 10.29 3.60
N VAL A 91 13.73 10.88 4.59
CA VAL A 91 12.27 10.77 4.77
C VAL A 91 11.54 11.49 3.64
N ALA A 92 11.97 12.73 3.34
CA ALA A 92 11.41 13.51 2.23
C ALA A 92 11.53 12.75 0.89
N LYS A 93 12.68 12.12 0.64
CA LYS A 93 12.89 11.31 -0.56
C LYS A 93 11.95 10.10 -0.63
N TYR A 94 11.72 9.41 0.50
CA TYR A 94 10.80 8.28 0.51
C TYR A 94 9.34 8.73 0.34
N PHE A 95 8.95 9.84 0.94
CA PHE A 95 7.63 10.44 0.70
C PHE A 95 7.43 10.85 -0.76
N ASP A 96 8.47 11.35 -1.43
CA ASP A 96 8.42 11.66 -2.86
C ASP A 96 8.23 10.39 -3.71
N PHE A 97 8.88 9.28 -3.38
CA PHE A 97 8.61 8.00 -4.03
C PHE A 97 7.16 7.54 -3.84
N ALA A 98 6.65 7.60 -2.62
CA ALA A 98 5.26 7.25 -2.34
C ALA A 98 4.30 8.18 -3.12
N ASN A 99 4.54 9.49 -3.10
CA ASN A 99 3.73 10.46 -3.83
C ASN A 99 3.59 10.13 -5.32
N GLN A 100 4.69 9.77 -5.98
CA GLN A 100 4.68 9.35 -7.39
C GLN A 100 3.91 8.04 -7.59
N VAL A 101 3.99 7.12 -6.63
CA VAL A 101 3.31 5.82 -6.69
C VAL A 101 1.80 5.99 -6.53
N GLU A 102 1.33 6.84 -5.61
CA GLU A 102 -0.11 7.06 -5.43
C GLU A 102 -0.76 7.73 -6.65
N GLU A 103 -0.03 8.60 -7.38
CA GLU A 103 -0.50 9.09 -8.69
C GLU A 103 -0.66 7.96 -9.71
N ILE A 104 0.20 6.96 -9.69
CA ILE A 104 0.11 5.79 -10.56
C ILE A 104 -1.06 4.88 -10.15
N HIS A 105 -1.26 4.65 -8.86
CA HIS A 105 -2.40 3.89 -8.36
C HIS A 105 -3.73 4.56 -8.75
N ALA A 106 -3.85 5.88 -8.61
CA ALA A 106 -5.01 6.62 -9.04
C ALA A 106 -5.31 6.42 -10.54
N LYS A 107 -4.28 6.44 -11.40
CA LYS A 107 -4.41 6.19 -12.85
C LYS A 107 -4.84 4.75 -13.14
N LEU A 108 -4.31 3.75 -12.43
CA LEU A 108 -4.70 2.35 -12.59
C LEU A 108 -6.17 2.14 -12.20
N TYR A 109 -6.61 2.71 -11.09
CA TYR A 109 -8.02 2.65 -10.67
C TYR A 109 -8.93 3.42 -11.63
N GLN A 110 -8.50 4.57 -12.16
CA GLN A 110 -9.26 5.32 -13.16
C GLN A 110 -9.46 4.49 -14.44
N LYS A 111 -8.40 3.86 -14.94
CA LYS A 111 -8.45 2.92 -16.08
C LYS A 111 -9.43 1.77 -15.82
N ALA A 112 -9.40 1.19 -14.62
CA ALA A 112 -10.33 0.14 -14.24
C ALA A 112 -11.79 0.64 -14.14
N LEU A 113 -11.99 1.87 -13.70
CA LEU A 113 -13.31 2.47 -13.58
C LEU A 113 -13.97 2.74 -14.95
N GLU A 114 -13.20 3.03 -16.00
CA GLU A 114 -13.69 3.29 -17.35
C GLU A 114 -14.43 2.09 -17.94
N ASN A 115 -13.89 0.88 -17.76
CA ASN A 115 -14.54 -0.34 -18.22
C ASN A 115 -14.15 -1.58 -17.37
N PRO A 116 -14.73 -1.71 -16.17
CA PRO A 116 -14.31 -2.77 -15.24
C PRO A 116 -14.61 -4.18 -15.76
N ALA A 117 -15.65 -4.35 -16.58
CA ALA A 117 -16.02 -5.65 -17.15
C ALA A 117 -15.10 -6.10 -18.30
N ALA A 118 -14.39 -5.17 -18.93
CA ALA A 118 -13.47 -5.43 -20.04
C ALA A 118 -12.01 -5.07 -19.67
N LEU A 119 -11.70 -4.96 -18.39
CA LEU A 119 -10.31 -4.80 -17.95
C LEU A 119 -9.52 -6.04 -18.38
N PRO A 120 -8.44 -5.87 -19.19
CA PRO A 120 -7.67 -7.02 -19.66
C PRO A 120 -7.08 -7.83 -18.51
N ALA A 121 -7.16 -9.15 -18.61
CA ALA A 121 -6.46 -10.02 -17.68
C ALA A 121 -4.95 -9.75 -17.78
N THR A 122 -4.35 -9.36 -16.68
CA THR A 122 -2.91 -9.11 -16.58
C THR A 122 -2.41 -9.42 -15.19
N ASP A 123 -1.14 -9.78 -15.09
CA ASP A 123 -0.47 -9.90 -13.81
C ASP A 123 0.00 -8.51 -13.34
N TYR A 124 -0.15 -8.26 -12.04
CA TYR A 124 0.41 -7.05 -11.43
C TYR A 124 1.70 -7.37 -10.67
N TYR A 125 2.68 -6.48 -10.82
CA TYR A 125 3.98 -6.57 -10.16
C TYR A 125 4.19 -5.33 -9.29
N VAL A 126 4.66 -5.55 -8.06
CA VAL A 126 4.86 -4.47 -7.09
C VAL A 126 6.33 -4.38 -6.69
N CYS A 127 6.88 -3.18 -6.73
CA CYS A 127 8.24 -2.91 -6.27
C CYS A 127 8.31 -2.93 -4.74
N LYS A 128 9.13 -3.82 -4.16
CA LYS A 128 9.34 -3.96 -2.70
C LYS A 128 9.97 -2.72 -2.05
N VAL A 129 10.55 -1.82 -2.85
CA VAL A 129 11.25 -0.63 -2.35
C VAL A 129 10.30 0.56 -2.18
N CYS A 130 9.46 0.85 -3.18
CA CYS A 130 8.63 2.06 -3.18
C CYS A 130 7.13 1.80 -3.39
N GLY A 131 6.72 0.56 -3.67
CA GLY A 131 5.30 0.25 -3.92
C GLY A 131 4.84 0.43 -5.36
N TYR A 132 5.70 0.93 -6.28
CA TYR A 132 5.34 1.09 -7.69
C TYR A 132 4.68 -0.17 -8.25
N THR A 133 3.50 -0.01 -8.82
CA THR A 133 2.68 -1.10 -9.37
C THR A 133 2.69 -1.05 -10.89
N HIS A 134 3.00 -2.17 -11.53
CA HIS A 134 3.14 -2.32 -12.98
C HIS A 134 2.27 -3.46 -13.51
N GLU A 135 1.67 -3.26 -14.68
CA GLU A 135 0.95 -4.29 -15.44
C GLU A 135 1.98 -5.12 -16.24
N GLY A 136 2.18 -6.37 -15.85
CA GLY A 136 3.21 -7.25 -16.40
C GLY A 136 4.59 -7.10 -15.75
N PRO A 137 5.57 -7.91 -16.16
CA PRO A 137 6.94 -7.85 -15.66
C PRO A 137 7.60 -6.49 -15.92
N CYS A 138 8.48 -6.06 -15.01
CA CYS A 138 9.19 -4.78 -15.10
C CYS A 138 10.68 -4.99 -14.80
N ASP A 139 11.56 -4.56 -15.72
CA ASP A 139 13.00 -4.72 -15.58
C ASP A 139 13.65 -3.72 -14.62
N ALA A 140 13.08 -2.52 -14.53
CA ALA A 140 13.56 -1.47 -13.63
C ALA A 140 12.42 -0.56 -13.19
N CYS A 141 12.39 -0.22 -11.91
CA CYS A 141 11.40 0.68 -11.34
C CYS A 141 11.67 2.14 -11.79
N PRO A 142 10.72 2.80 -12.48
CA PRO A 142 10.91 4.17 -12.94
C PRO A 142 10.93 5.18 -11.79
N VAL A 143 10.41 4.82 -10.61
CA VAL A 143 10.32 5.70 -9.44
C VAL A 143 11.60 5.65 -8.61
N CYS A 144 12.02 4.46 -8.18
CA CYS A 144 13.15 4.33 -7.24
C CYS A 144 14.43 3.77 -7.88
N GLY A 145 14.39 3.32 -9.15
CA GLY A 145 15.53 2.72 -9.84
C GLY A 145 15.81 1.25 -9.47
N GLY A 146 14.97 0.61 -8.67
CA GLY A 146 15.12 -0.81 -8.32
C GLY A 146 15.03 -1.71 -9.56
N GLY A 147 15.97 -2.65 -9.73
CA GLY A 147 15.97 -3.60 -10.84
C GLY A 147 14.88 -4.67 -10.72
N ALA A 148 14.78 -5.58 -11.69
CA ALA A 148 13.75 -6.64 -11.77
C ALA A 148 13.60 -7.47 -10.48
N ALA A 149 14.70 -7.76 -9.77
CA ALA A 149 14.67 -8.49 -8.50
C ALA A 149 13.96 -7.76 -7.35
N ALA A 150 13.73 -6.45 -7.50
CA ALA A 150 12.95 -5.66 -6.53
C ALA A 150 11.44 -5.90 -6.67
N PHE A 151 10.97 -6.52 -7.73
CA PHE A 151 9.55 -6.76 -7.95
C PHE A 151 9.11 -8.13 -7.43
N PHE A 152 7.85 -8.20 -7.01
CA PHE A 152 7.15 -9.46 -6.81
C PHE A 152 5.81 -9.41 -7.54
N LYS A 153 5.38 -10.57 -8.03
CA LYS A 153 4.06 -10.75 -8.61
C LYS A 153 3.02 -10.80 -7.49
N VAL A 154 1.90 -10.14 -7.70
CA VAL A 154 0.72 -10.27 -6.82
C VAL A 154 0.04 -11.60 -7.16
N GLU A 155 -0.13 -12.46 -6.16
CA GLU A 155 -0.86 -13.70 -6.28
C GLU A 155 -2.35 -13.49 -5.97
N ASP A 156 -3.22 -14.36 -6.53
CA ASP A 156 -4.68 -14.35 -6.34
C ASP A 156 -5.11 -14.72 -4.91
#